data_a3f4701720963d94cd532bf1c88237b4
#
_entry.id   a3f4701720963d94cd532bf1c88237b4
#
_cell.length_a   1.000
_cell.length_b   1.000
_cell.length_c   1.000
_cell.angle_alpha   90.00
_cell.angle_beta   90.00
_cell.angle_gamma   90.00
#
_symmetry.space_group_name_H-M   'P 1'
#
loop_
_entity.id
_entity.type
_entity.pdbx_description
1 polymer ?
#
loop_
_entity_poly.entity_id
_entity_poly.type
_entity_poly.pdbx_seq_one_letter_code
_entity_poly.pdbx_strand_id
1 'polypeptide(L)'
;MVSPFDAVTQAQLRRIRPRGRWIGAKQGWEFPLAAATPLRQSLGRRFPLTPELQQWLDWCDCPLPPLPHHRDLVAAADLDQPLQDGRIPLSHQRSGVRWLLARRGAVLADEMGLGKTLTALLAARSLMRCIDLRLMVVAPVGLHPHWRREAEVVDLQLQLVSWARLPKELPPAGTLLVVDEAHFAQSLRAARTAALLRLARHPRLRAIWMLTGTPMKNGRPDQLFPLLAAIDHPIARDQRLYEERYCQGHWRERQGRRQWQASGASQLEELRRLTRPLILHRRKSQVLALPPKRRRHQPVVLTEAESLGFDHRVDLILEDYRRRAALGEVRSDAEPLALLTALRRIAAEFKLPAAVLLLRELLNRGEAV
;
A
#
# COMPACT_ATOMS: atom_id res chain seq x y z
N MET A 1 -14.01 -26.44 11.62
CA MET A 1 -15.07 -27.36 11.14
C MET A 1 -15.09 -28.54 12.09
N VAL A 2 -16.20 -28.76 12.78
CA VAL A 2 -16.46 -29.98 13.56
C VAL A 2 -17.06 -30.97 12.57
N SER A 3 -16.42 -32.11 12.34
CA SER A 3 -16.90 -33.13 11.42
C SER A 3 -17.43 -34.31 12.22
N PRO A 4 -18.63 -34.83 11.92
CA PRO A 4 -19.05 -36.13 12.46
C PRO A 4 -18.02 -37.18 12.07
N PHE A 5 -17.81 -38.16 12.92
CA PHE A 5 -16.83 -39.23 12.75
C PHE A 5 -17.29 -40.20 11.63
N ASP A 6 -17.28 -39.72 10.41
CA ASP A 6 -17.58 -40.48 9.19
C ASP A 6 -16.30 -40.68 8.38
N ALA A 7 -15.96 -41.93 8.11
CA ALA A 7 -14.73 -42.33 7.41
C ALA A 7 -14.64 -41.73 6.00
N VAL A 8 -15.74 -41.56 5.31
CA VAL A 8 -15.79 -41.00 3.95
C VAL A 8 -15.45 -39.52 4.00
N THR A 9 -16.06 -38.77 4.89
CA THR A 9 -15.80 -37.34 5.11
C THR A 9 -14.36 -37.11 5.55
N GLN A 10 -13.83 -37.92 6.46
CA GLN A 10 -12.45 -37.86 6.91
C GLN A 10 -11.47 -38.09 5.76
N ALA A 11 -11.75 -39.06 4.89
CA ALA A 11 -10.94 -39.33 3.70
C ALA A 11 -10.95 -38.17 2.70
N GLN A 12 -12.12 -37.53 2.52
CA GLN A 12 -12.26 -36.33 1.69
C GLN A 12 -11.46 -35.16 2.24
N LEU A 13 -11.58 -34.87 3.55
CA LEU A 13 -10.85 -33.80 4.22
C LEU A 13 -9.32 -33.94 4.10
N ARG A 14 -8.80 -35.18 4.20
CA ARG A 14 -7.37 -35.47 4.04
C ARG A 14 -6.86 -35.20 2.62
N ARG A 15 -7.71 -35.26 1.60
CA ARG A 15 -7.34 -35.01 0.18
C ARG A 15 -7.32 -33.52 -0.19
N ILE A 16 -7.93 -32.66 0.60
CA ILE A 16 -8.00 -31.21 0.31
C ILE A 16 -6.61 -30.60 0.36
N ARG A 17 -6.38 -29.67 -0.56
CA ARG A 17 -5.15 -28.89 -0.64
C ARG A 17 -5.49 -27.39 -0.62
N PRO A 18 -4.72 -26.56 0.11
CA PRO A 18 -3.65 -26.94 1.04
C PRO A 18 -4.15 -27.78 2.21
N ARG A 19 -3.28 -28.63 2.76
CA ARG A 19 -3.65 -29.61 3.81
C ARG A 19 -4.16 -28.93 5.08
N GLY A 20 -5.22 -29.49 5.64
CA GLY A 20 -5.69 -29.18 6.99
C GLY A 20 -4.91 -29.95 8.06
N ARG A 21 -5.04 -29.49 9.29
CA ARG A 21 -4.52 -30.12 10.51
C ARG A 21 -5.68 -30.52 11.41
N TRP A 22 -5.66 -31.75 11.92
CA TRP A 22 -6.62 -32.19 12.93
C TRP A 22 -6.27 -31.59 14.29
N ILE A 23 -7.22 -31.01 14.99
CA ILE A 23 -7.06 -30.47 16.32
C ILE A 23 -7.91 -31.29 17.30
N GLY A 24 -7.23 -32.17 18.04
CA GLY A 24 -7.91 -33.10 18.97
C GLY A 24 -8.71 -32.38 20.05
N ALA A 25 -8.18 -31.30 20.62
CA ALA A 25 -8.87 -30.50 21.64
C ALA A 25 -10.19 -29.84 21.15
N LYS A 26 -10.33 -29.61 19.84
CA LYS A 26 -11.53 -29.06 19.21
C LYS A 26 -12.36 -30.12 18.48
N GLN A 27 -11.89 -31.35 18.45
CA GLN A 27 -12.45 -32.45 17.64
C GLN A 27 -12.79 -32.02 16.20
N GLY A 28 -11.88 -31.28 15.58
CA GLY A 28 -12.12 -30.68 14.30
C GLY A 28 -10.88 -30.47 13.45
N TRP A 29 -11.11 -30.20 12.17
CA TRP A 29 -10.06 -29.86 11.23
C TRP A 29 -9.89 -28.36 11.13
N GLU A 30 -8.65 -27.89 11.17
CA GLU A 30 -8.25 -26.53 10.85
C GLU A 30 -7.62 -26.52 9.46
N PHE A 31 -8.16 -25.68 8.58
CA PHE A 31 -7.65 -25.49 7.24
C PHE A 31 -7.18 -24.04 7.04
N PRO A 32 -6.12 -23.81 6.24
CA PRO A 32 -5.81 -22.47 5.81
C PRO A 32 -6.94 -21.91 4.96
N LEU A 33 -7.16 -20.59 5.02
CA LEU A 33 -8.21 -19.89 4.25
C LEU A 33 -8.18 -20.22 2.74
N ALA A 34 -6.99 -20.48 2.20
CA ALA A 34 -6.81 -20.91 0.82
C ALA A 34 -7.47 -22.26 0.47
N ALA A 35 -7.83 -23.06 1.47
CA ALA A 35 -8.56 -24.30 1.27
C ALA A 35 -10.08 -24.10 1.21
N ALA A 36 -10.59 -22.89 1.41
CA ALA A 36 -12.02 -22.62 1.48
C ALA A 36 -12.78 -23.08 0.22
N THR A 37 -12.33 -22.70 -0.97
CA THR A 37 -12.94 -23.13 -2.24
C THR A 37 -12.84 -24.63 -2.46
N PRO A 38 -11.68 -25.31 -2.31
CA PRO A 38 -11.59 -26.76 -2.36
C PRO A 38 -12.48 -27.47 -1.33
N LEU A 39 -12.63 -26.92 -0.10
CA LEU A 39 -13.53 -27.44 0.92
C LEU A 39 -14.99 -27.38 0.45
N ARG A 40 -15.42 -26.24 -0.06
CA ARG A 40 -16.78 -26.06 -0.59
C ARG A 40 -17.08 -27.03 -1.74
N GLN A 41 -16.15 -27.18 -2.67
CA GLN A 41 -16.29 -28.09 -3.81
C GLN A 41 -16.37 -29.56 -3.39
N SER A 42 -15.55 -29.96 -2.39
CA SER A 42 -15.45 -31.33 -1.94
C SER A 42 -16.61 -31.78 -1.03
N LEU A 43 -17.06 -30.89 -0.15
CA LEU A 43 -18.05 -31.20 0.87
C LEU A 43 -19.47 -30.77 0.47
N GLY A 44 -19.59 -29.90 -0.54
CA GLY A 44 -20.87 -29.43 -1.06
C GLY A 44 -21.73 -28.79 0.02
N ARG A 45 -23.06 -28.99 -0.08
CA ARG A 45 -24.05 -28.47 0.88
C ARG A 45 -24.25 -29.34 2.12
N ARG A 46 -23.44 -30.39 2.31
CA ARG A 46 -23.60 -31.34 3.41
C ARG A 46 -23.38 -30.76 4.80
N PHE A 47 -22.58 -29.66 4.85
CA PHE A 47 -22.26 -29.00 6.12
C PHE A 47 -22.74 -27.55 6.09
N PRO A 48 -23.50 -27.10 7.10
CA PRO A 48 -23.88 -25.71 7.24
C PRO A 48 -22.61 -24.87 7.42
N LEU A 49 -22.51 -23.80 6.67
CA LEU A 49 -21.43 -22.82 6.80
C LEU A 49 -21.84 -21.78 7.83
N THR A 50 -20.88 -21.29 8.62
CA THR A 50 -21.15 -20.10 9.41
C THR A 50 -21.30 -18.88 8.48
N PRO A 51 -22.05 -17.83 8.89
CA PRO A 51 -22.21 -16.62 8.08
C PRO A 51 -20.87 -16.01 7.64
N GLU A 52 -19.86 -16.05 8.52
CA GLU A 52 -18.52 -15.53 8.25
C GLU A 52 -17.80 -16.36 7.16
N LEU A 53 -17.92 -17.68 7.23
CA LEU A 53 -17.30 -18.56 6.23
C LEU A 53 -18.03 -18.46 4.90
N GLN A 54 -19.35 -18.36 4.91
CA GLN A 54 -20.14 -18.12 3.69
C GLN A 54 -19.72 -16.79 3.04
N GLN A 55 -19.64 -15.73 3.81
CA GLN A 55 -19.21 -14.42 3.35
C GLN A 55 -17.79 -14.42 2.80
N TRP A 56 -16.89 -15.20 3.40
CA TRP A 56 -15.54 -15.43 2.90
C TRP A 56 -15.55 -16.16 1.56
N LEU A 57 -16.36 -17.21 1.41
CA LEU A 57 -16.47 -17.97 0.16
C LEU A 57 -17.08 -17.12 -0.96
N ASP A 58 -18.12 -16.38 -0.65
CA ASP A 58 -18.74 -15.45 -1.62
C ASP A 58 -17.76 -14.39 -2.06
N TRP A 59 -16.91 -13.91 -1.16
CA TRP A 59 -15.84 -13.00 -1.49
C TRP A 59 -14.74 -13.66 -2.35
N CYS A 60 -14.38 -14.93 -2.12
CA CYS A 60 -13.41 -15.65 -2.95
C CYS A 60 -13.94 -15.87 -4.37
N ASP A 61 -15.23 -16.10 -4.52
CA ASP A 61 -15.88 -16.31 -5.82
C ASP A 61 -16.12 -14.98 -6.56
N CYS A 62 -16.45 -13.92 -5.83
CA CYS A 62 -16.66 -12.57 -6.35
C CYS A 62 -16.14 -11.52 -5.35
N PRO A 63 -14.86 -11.16 -5.41
CA PRO A 63 -14.17 -10.39 -4.37
C PRO A 63 -14.58 -8.92 -4.22
N LEU A 64 -15.68 -8.52 -4.71
CA LEU A 64 -16.50 -7.31 -4.56
C LEU A 64 -17.39 -7.23 -5.79
N PRO A 65 -18.65 -6.89 -5.68
CA PRO A 65 -19.45 -6.65 -6.86
C PRO A 65 -18.74 -5.57 -7.70
N PRO A 66 -18.57 -5.79 -9.00
CA PRO A 66 -18.05 -4.76 -9.89
C PRO A 66 -18.91 -3.51 -9.73
N LEU A 67 -18.31 -2.35 -9.94
CA LEU A 67 -19.10 -1.12 -10.05
C LEU A 67 -20.24 -1.34 -11.03
N PRO A 68 -21.44 -0.81 -10.74
CA PRO A 68 -22.59 -0.94 -11.65
C PRO A 68 -22.19 -0.50 -13.07
N HIS A 69 -22.66 -1.19 -14.08
CA HIS A 69 -22.41 -0.84 -15.48
C HIS A 69 -20.93 -0.83 -15.89
N HIS A 70 -20.11 -1.73 -15.38
CA HIS A 70 -18.66 -1.80 -15.68
C HIS A 70 -18.31 -1.71 -17.17
N ARG A 71 -19.11 -2.34 -18.06
CA ARG A 71 -18.88 -2.27 -19.51
C ARG A 71 -19.06 -0.84 -20.03
N ASP A 72 -20.09 -0.14 -19.61
CA ASP A 72 -20.38 1.25 -19.99
C ASP A 72 -19.32 2.20 -19.44
N LEU A 73 -18.87 1.96 -18.21
CA LEU A 73 -17.78 2.70 -17.59
C LEU A 73 -16.48 2.61 -18.40
N VAL A 74 -16.17 1.41 -18.91
CA VAL A 74 -14.96 1.21 -19.73
C VAL A 74 -15.11 1.87 -21.10
N ALA A 75 -16.28 1.81 -21.72
CA ALA A 75 -16.57 2.52 -22.97
C ALA A 75 -16.49 4.05 -22.79
N ALA A 76 -17.07 4.58 -21.71
CA ALA A 76 -17.03 6.01 -21.39
C ALA A 76 -15.63 6.54 -21.06
N ALA A 77 -14.64 5.66 -20.86
CA ALA A 77 -13.29 6.07 -20.51
C ALA A 77 -12.55 6.75 -21.67
N ASP A 78 -12.93 6.45 -22.93
CA ASP A 78 -12.36 7.04 -24.15
C ASP A 78 -10.84 7.16 -24.11
N LEU A 79 -10.19 5.98 -23.92
CA LEU A 79 -8.77 5.89 -23.57
C LEU A 79 -7.83 5.96 -24.79
N ASP A 80 -8.38 5.95 -25.97
CA ASP A 80 -7.60 5.92 -27.21
C ASP A 80 -7.47 7.32 -27.84
N GLN A 81 -8.16 8.33 -27.29
CA GLN A 81 -8.08 9.70 -27.73
C GLN A 81 -6.98 10.49 -27.00
N PRO A 82 -6.36 11.47 -27.67
CA PRO A 82 -5.43 12.41 -27.03
C PRO A 82 -6.11 13.18 -25.90
N LEU A 83 -5.37 13.42 -24.83
CA LEU A 83 -5.75 14.30 -23.74
C LEU A 83 -5.64 15.77 -24.19
N GLN A 84 -6.10 16.72 -23.36
CA GLN A 84 -6.04 18.16 -23.69
C GLN A 84 -4.61 18.66 -23.99
N ASP A 85 -3.60 18.05 -23.39
CA ASP A 85 -2.19 18.35 -23.63
C ASP A 85 -1.54 17.50 -24.76
N GLY A 86 -2.34 16.76 -25.51
CA GLY A 86 -1.91 15.91 -26.61
C GLY A 86 -1.33 14.54 -26.20
N ARG A 87 -1.15 14.26 -24.91
CA ARG A 87 -0.70 12.94 -24.44
C ARG A 87 -1.74 11.86 -24.74
N ILE A 88 -1.28 10.68 -25.11
CA ILE A 88 -2.12 9.46 -25.23
C ILE A 88 -1.78 8.54 -24.04
N PRO A 89 -2.80 8.06 -23.31
CA PRO A 89 -2.56 7.14 -22.20
C PRO A 89 -1.81 5.89 -22.65
N LEU A 90 -0.75 5.51 -21.95
CA LEU A 90 0.06 4.35 -22.25
C LEU A 90 -0.75 3.05 -22.03
N SER A 91 -0.36 1.96 -22.68
CA SER A 91 -1.08 0.67 -22.63
C SER A 91 -1.31 0.16 -21.20
N HIS A 92 -0.29 0.31 -20.33
CA HIS A 92 -0.41 -0.06 -18.92
C HIS A 92 -1.36 0.87 -18.15
N GLN A 93 -1.44 2.16 -18.48
CA GLN A 93 -2.40 3.10 -17.88
C GLN A 93 -3.81 2.74 -18.28
N ARG A 94 -4.06 2.49 -19.59
CA ARG A 94 -5.36 2.02 -20.09
C ARG A 94 -5.83 0.74 -19.42
N SER A 95 -4.94 -0.24 -19.26
CA SER A 95 -5.26 -1.46 -18.50
C SER A 95 -5.51 -1.20 -17.02
N GLY A 96 -4.77 -0.26 -16.42
CA GLY A 96 -4.97 0.19 -15.03
C GLY A 96 -6.32 0.87 -14.82
N VAL A 97 -6.76 1.71 -15.76
CA VAL A 97 -8.10 2.33 -15.73
C VAL A 97 -9.20 1.26 -15.73
N ARG A 98 -9.15 0.32 -16.70
CA ARG A 98 -10.11 -0.78 -16.77
C ARG A 98 -10.13 -1.61 -15.49
N TRP A 99 -8.95 -1.84 -14.90
CA TRP A 99 -8.82 -2.59 -13.68
C TRP A 99 -9.43 -1.87 -12.46
N LEU A 100 -9.24 -0.53 -12.34
CA LEU A 100 -9.85 0.29 -11.28
C LEU A 100 -11.37 0.33 -11.41
N LEU A 101 -11.89 0.55 -12.63
CA LEU A 101 -13.33 0.61 -12.91
C LEU A 101 -14.08 -0.69 -12.57
N ALA A 102 -13.39 -1.83 -12.55
CA ALA A 102 -13.96 -3.08 -12.10
C ALA A 102 -14.02 -3.24 -10.58
N ARG A 103 -13.59 -2.23 -9.79
CA ARG A 103 -13.39 -2.40 -8.34
C ARG A 103 -13.87 -1.20 -7.53
N ARG A 104 -14.70 -1.49 -6.52
CA ARG A 104 -15.09 -0.49 -5.54
C ARG A 104 -13.92 -0.13 -4.61
N GLY A 105 -13.12 -1.11 -4.19
CA GLY A 105 -11.94 -0.93 -3.35
C GLY A 105 -10.72 -1.52 -4.02
N ALA A 106 -9.63 -0.73 -4.16
CA ALA A 106 -8.43 -1.17 -4.86
C ALA A 106 -7.17 -0.47 -4.35
N VAL A 107 -6.03 -1.15 -4.51
CA VAL A 107 -4.70 -0.57 -4.31
C VAL A 107 -3.93 -0.63 -5.63
N LEU A 108 -3.72 0.51 -6.26
CA LEU A 108 -2.85 0.64 -7.43
C LEU A 108 -1.42 0.84 -6.92
N ALA A 109 -0.68 -0.25 -6.90
CA ALA A 109 0.67 -0.33 -6.32
C ALA A 109 1.77 -0.29 -7.39
N ASP A 110 1.50 0.25 -8.55
CA ASP A 110 2.45 0.42 -9.64
C ASP A 110 3.71 1.16 -9.18
N GLU A 111 4.86 0.76 -9.73
CA GLU A 111 6.14 1.40 -9.45
C GLU A 111 6.07 2.92 -9.69
N MET A 112 6.88 3.67 -8.94
CA MET A 112 6.93 5.15 -9.06
C MET A 112 7.25 5.55 -10.52
N GLY A 113 6.57 6.58 -11.03
CA GLY A 113 6.72 7.07 -12.41
C GLY A 113 5.95 6.31 -13.48
N LEU A 114 5.06 5.38 -13.13
CA LEU A 114 4.12 4.72 -14.08
C LEU A 114 2.81 5.52 -14.28
N GLY A 115 2.71 6.74 -13.75
CA GLY A 115 1.58 7.62 -13.97
C GLY A 115 0.30 7.18 -13.23
N LYS A 116 0.42 6.72 -11.97
CA LYS A 116 -0.73 6.34 -11.13
C LYS A 116 -1.77 7.44 -11.01
N THR A 117 -1.34 8.70 -10.89
CA THR A 117 -2.21 9.89 -10.82
C THR A 117 -3.11 9.97 -12.05
N LEU A 118 -2.54 9.97 -13.24
CA LEU A 118 -3.29 10.01 -14.50
C LEU A 118 -4.22 8.80 -14.64
N THR A 119 -3.74 7.60 -14.31
CA THR A 119 -4.57 6.37 -14.33
C THR A 119 -5.80 6.51 -13.43
N ALA A 120 -5.63 7.02 -12.21
CA ALA A 120 -6.74 7.21 -11.27
C ALA A 120 -7.71 8.30 -11.74
N LEU A 121 -7.21 9.41 -12.29
CA LEU A 121 -8.04 10.50 -12.81
C LEU A 121 -8.86 10.07 -14.03
N LEU A 122 -8.27 9.33 -14.97
CA LEU A 122 -9.00 8.78 -16.13
C LEU A 122 -10.11 7.82 -15.69
N ALA A 123 -9.83 6.96 -14.73
CA ALA A 123 -10.84 6.08 -14.15
C ALA A 123 -11.95 6.88 -13.43
N ALA A 124 -11.57 7.90 -12.66
CA ALA A 124 -12.51 8.79 -11.97
C ALA A 124 -13.40 9.54 -12.96
N ARG A 125 -12.82 10.11 -14.04
CA ARG A 125 -13.58 10.78 -15.12
C ARG A 125 -14.63 9.87 -15.72
N SER A 126 -14.24 8.66 -16.05
CA SER A 126 -15.17 7.66 -16.59
C SER A 126 -16.32 7.33 -15.64
N LEU A 127 -15.98 7.10 -14.35
CA LEU A 127 -16.99 6.80 -13.34
C LEU A 127 -17.96 7.97 -13.13
N MET A 128 -17.47 9.23 -13.07
CA MET A 128 -18.27 10.43 -12.84
C MET A 128 -19.13 10.83 -14.05
N ARG A 129 -18.81 10.37 -15.25
CA ARG A 129 -19.68 10.52 -16.43
C ARG A 129 -20.95 9.64 -16.36
N CYS A 130 -20.87 8.55 -15.62
CA CYS A 130 -21.97 7.58 -15.52
C CYS A 130 -22.72 7.65 -14.19
N ILE A 131 -22.09 8.19 -13.14
CA ILE A 131 -22.65 8.24 -11.78
C ILE A 131 -22.38 9.60 -11.17
N ASP A 132 -23.43 10.21 -10.56
CA ASP A 132 -23.26 11.47 -9.81
C ASP A 132 -22.42 11.22 -8.54
N LEU A 133 -21.18 11.65 -8.58
CA LEU A 133 -20.18 11.51 -7.53
C LEU A 133 -19.32 12.76 -7.40
N ARG A 134 -18.75 12.92 -6.20
CA ARG A 134 -17.68 13.89 -5.96
C ARG A 134 -16.33 13.16 -5.85
N LEU A 135 -15.33 13.62 -6.57
CA LEU A 135 -13.95 13.13 -6.44
C LEU A 135 -13.26 13.86 -5.29
N MET A 136 -12.88 13.12 -4.28
CA MET A 136 -12.02 13.59 -3.19
C MET A 136 -10.65 12.90 -3.29
N VAL A 137 -9.58 13.68 -3.30
CA VAL A 137 -8.21 13.18 -3.36
C VAL A 137 -7.48 13.55 -2.09
N VAL A 138 -7.04 12.54 -1.34
CA VAL A 138 -6.15 12.69 -0.19
C VAL A 138 -4.72 12.56 -0.69
N ALA A 139 -3.93 13.64 -0.57
CA ALA A 139 -2.55 13.66 -1.03
C ALA A 139 -1.65 14.52 -0.12
N PRO A 140 -0.31 14.30 -0.13
CA PRO A 140 0.63 15.24 0.45
C PRO A 140 0.48 16.63 -0.16
N VAL A 141 0.57 17.69 0.67
CA VAL A 141 0.36 19.08 0.22
C VAL A 141 1.27 19.45 -0.95
N GLY A 142 2.53 18.99 -0.93
CA GLY A 142 3.48 19.25 -2.01
C GLY A 142 3.07 18.65 -3.38
N LEU A 143 2.16 17.66 -3.40
CA LEU A 143 1.64 17.09 -4.64
C LEU A 143 0.34 17.72 -5.11
N HIS A 144 -0.28 18.62 -4.33
CA HIS A 144 -1.53 19.28 -4.73
C HIS A 144 -1.43 20.04 -6.06
N PRO A 145 -0.35 20.80 -6.36
CA PRO A 145 -0.21 21.46 -7.67
C PRO A 145 -0.16 20.46 -8.83
N HIS A 146 0.52 19.30 -8.64
CA HIS A 146 0.57 18.24 -9.64
C HIS A 146 -0.82 17.63 -9.88
N TRP A 147 -1.58 17.33 -8.82
CA TRP A 147 -2.94 16.79 -8.92
C TRP A 147 -3.88 17.75 -9.66
N ARG A 148 -3.78 19.06 -9.42
CA ARG A 148 -4.60 20.06 -10.13
C ARG A 148 -4.28 20.08 -11.62
N ARG A 149 -2.99 20.17 -11.99
CA ARG A 149 -2.57 20.15 -13.40
C ARG A 149 -3.03 18.90 -14.15
N GLU A 150 -2.84 17.72 -13.55
CA GLU A 150 -3.28 16.47 -14.17
C GLU A 150 -4.82 16.38 -14.26
N ALA A 151 -5.56 16.96 -13.32
CA ALA A 151 -7.01 17.01 -13.36
C ALA A 151 -7.52 17.96 -14.47
N GLU A 152 -6.88 19.11 -14.67
CA GLU A 152 -7.14 20.02 -15.78
C GLU A 152 -6.96 19.31 -17.13
N VAL A 153 -5.87 18.56 -17.31
CA VAL A 153 -5.59 17.80 -18.55
C VAL A 153 -6.71 16.81 -18.88
N VAL A 154 -7.38 16.24 -17.89
CA VAL A 154 -8.48 15.30 -18.10
C VAL A 154 -9.88 15.93 -17.96
N ASP A 155 -9.96 17.24 -17.82
CA ASP A 155 -11.20 17.99 -17.62
C ASP A 155 -12.03 17.43 -16.45
N LEU A 156 -11.43 17.40 -15.25
CA LEU A 156 -12.04 16.82 -14.07
C LEU A 156 -11.91 17.74 -12.84
N GLN A 157 -13.03 18.00 -12.19
CA GLN A 157 -13.04 18.71 -10.92
C GLN A 157 -12.77 17.73 -9.76
N LEU A 158 -11.96 18.17 -8.80
CA LEU A 158 -11.63 17.38 -7.63
C LEU A 158 -11.49 18.24 -6.37
N GLN A 159 -11.75 17.64 -5.22
CA GLN A 159 -11.47 18.21 -3.91
C GLN A 159 -10.17 17.64 -3.36
N LEU A 160 -9.15 18.49 -3.19
CA LEU A 160 -7.87 18.11 -2.58
C LEU A 160 -7.92 18.24 -1.07
N VAL A 161 -7.48 17.20 -0.38
CA VAL A 161 -7.42 17.13 1.07
C VAL A 161 -6.03 16.65 1.49
N SER A 162 -5.44 17.28 2.48
CA SER A 162 -4.16 16.83 3.03
C SER A 162 -4.34 15.71 4.05
N TRP A 163 -3.32 14.87 4.20
CA TRP A 163 -3.27 13.82 5.22
C TRP A 163 -3.45 14.32 6.66
N ALA A 164 -3.13 15.58 6.93
CA ALA A 164 -3.28 16.20 8.25
C ALA A 164 -4.71 16.70 8.52
N ARG A 165 -5.55 16.83 7.49
CA ARG A 165 -6.87 17.45 7.58
C ARG A 165 -7.96 16.62 6.91
N LEU A 166 -8.00 15.31 7.20
CA LEU A 166 -9.04 14.42 6.70
C LEU A 166 -10.40 14.85 7.27
N PRO A 167 -11.46 14.99 6.44
CA PRO A 167 -12.78 15.40 6.88
C PRO A 167 -13.42 14.32 7.77
N LYS A 168 -14.40 14.72 8.57
CA LYS A 168 -15.21 13.80 9.36
C LYS A 168 -16.40 13.27 8.56
N GLU A 169 -16.94 14.08 7.64
CA GLU A 169 -18.09 13.79 6.81
C GLU A 169 -17.75 13.83 5.31
N LEU A 170 -18.51 13.09 4.52
CA LEU A 170 -18.42 13.09 3.07
C LEU A 170 -19.61 13.82 2.42
N PRO A 171 -19.43 14.37 1.20
CA PRO A 171 -20.51 15.05 0.46
C PRO A 171 -21.76 14.20 0.30
N PRO A 172 -22.96 14.82 0.29
CA PRO A 172 -24.25 14.11 0.15
C PRO A 172 -24.37 13.29 -1.14
N ALA A 173 -23.87 13.79 -2.26
CA ALA A 173 -23.95 13.12 -3.56
C ALA A 173 -23.22 11.79 -3.64
N GLY A 174 -22.45 11.43 -2.63
CA GLY A 174 -21.57 10.28 -2.66
C GLY A 174 -20.15 10.66 -3.07
N THR A 175 -19.20 9.82 -2.72
CA THR A 175 -17.78 10.14 -2.89
C THR A 175 -17.02 8.98 -3.52
N LEU A 176 -16.22 9.29 -4.54
CA LEU A 176 -15.04 8.51 -4.93
C LEU A 176 -13.85 9.08 -4.15
N LEU A 177 -13.23 8.27 -3.32
CA LEU A 177 -12.05 8.62 -2.55
C LEU A 177 -10.79 8.05 -3.20
N VAL A 178 -9.92 8.91 -3.67
CA VAL A 178 -8.57 8.54 -4.12
C VAL A 178 -7.57 8.92 -3.05
N VAL A 179 -6.75 7.97 -2.63
CA VAL A 179 -5.79 8.14 -1.53
C VAL A 179 -4.38 7.98 -2.10
N ASP A 180 -3.72 9.10 -2.34
CA ASP A 180 -2.34 9.11 -2.84
C ASP A 180 -1.34 8.95 -1.69
N GLU A 181 -0.19 8.34 -2.02
CA GLU A 181 0.83 7.96 -1.04
C GLU A 181 0.23 7.20 0.15
N ALA A 182 -0.61 6.21 -0.16
CA ALA A 182 -1.36 5.45 0.83
C ALA A 182 -0.47 4.78 1.90
N HIS A 183 0.84 4.68 1.65
CA HIS A 183 1.80 4.22 2.65
C HIS A 183 1.86 5.10 3.91
N PHE A 184 1.32 6.33 3.89
CA PHE A 184 1.15 7.13 5.10
C PHE A 184 0.13 6.53 6.09
N ALA A 185 -0.74 5.62 5.65
CA ALA A 185 -1.70 4.92 6.50
C ALA A 185 -1.23 3.54 6.98
N GLN A 186 0.05 3.19 6.83
CA GLN A 186 0.57 1.87 7.20
C GLN A 186 0.70 1.60 8.70
N SER A 187 0.42 2.56 9.58
CA SER A 187 0.46 2.40 11.04
C SER A 187 -0.92 2.59 11.64
N LEU A 188 -1.49 1.56 12.24
CA LEU A 188 -2.77 1.65 12.96
C LEU A 188 -2.75 2.60 14.17
N ARG A 189 -1.55 2.89 14.71
CA ARG A 189 -1.38 3.83 15.84
C ARG A 189 -1.49 5.29 15.41
N ALA A 190 -1.40 5.58 14.11
CA ALA A 190 -1.43 6.94 13.61
C ALA A 190 -2.86 7.47 13.49
N ALA A 191 -3.12 8.67 14.02
CA ALA A 191 -4.44 9.32 13.96
C ALA A 191 -4.97 9.46 12.53
N ARG A 192 -4.09 9.74 11.55
CA ARG A 192 -4.44 9.80 10.13
C ARG A 192 -4.98 8.46 9.58
N THR A 193 -4.43 7.32 10.06
CA THR A 193 -4.91 5.98 9.67
C THR A 193 -6.31 5.74 10.23
N ALA A 194 -6.54 6.06 11.50
CA ALA A 194 -7.86 5.98 12.11
C ALA A 194 -8.89 6.86 11.38
N ALA A 195 -8.49 8.07 10.99
CA ALA A 195 -9.33 8.97 10.21
C ALA A 195 -9.66 8.42 8.81
N LEU A 196 -8.68 7.85 8.10
CA LEU A 196 -8.91 7.18 6.82
C LEU A 196 -9.86 5.99 6.95
N LEU A 197 -9.65 5.12 7.95
CA LEU A 197 -10.50 3.95 8.17
C LEU A 197 -11.95 4.34 8.53
N ARG A 198 -12.15 5.47 9.21
CA ARG A 198 -13.49 6.03 9.45
C ARG A 198 -14.14 6.46 8.13
N LEU A 199 -13.41 7.18 7.26
CA LEU A 199 -13.92 7.58 5.94
C LEU A 199 -14.22 6.37 5.06
N ALA A 200 -13.37 5.35 5.10
CA ALA A 200 -13.54 4.11 4.34
C ALA A 200 -14.83 3.35 4.69
N ARG A 201 -15.32 3.52 5.92
CA ARG A 201 -16.58 2.92 6.39
C ARG A 201 -17.79 3.86 6.26
N HIS A 202 -17.60 5.06 5.73
CA HIS A 202 -18.67 6.05 5.63
C HIS A 202 -19.74 5.60 4.60
N PRO A 203 -21.05 5.67 4.91
CA PRO A 203 -22.11 5.16 4.03
C PRO A 203 -22.21 5.89 2.68
N ARG A 204 -21.70 7.11 2.60
CA ARG A 204 -21.65 7.90 1.35
C ARG A 204 -20.42 7.57 0.48
N LEU A 205 -19.50 6.71 0.95
CA LEU A 205 -18.38 6.28 0.14
C LEU A 205 -18.84 5.28 -0.91
N ARG A 206 -18.63 5.59 -2.18
CA ARG A 206 -19.00 4.73 -3.31
C ARG A 206 -17.83 3.85 -3.76
N ALA A 207 -16.64 4.42 -3.80
CA ALA A 207 -15.42 3.67 -4.09
C ALA A 207 -14.21 4.31 -3.39
N ILE A 208 -13.19 3.50 -3.14
CA ILE A 208 -11.90 3.92 -2.61
C ILE A 208 -10.76 3.30 -3.40
N TRP A 209 -9.90 4.14 -3.98
CA TRP A 209 -8.71 3.70 -4.70
C TRP A 209 -7.47 4.28 -4.03
N MET A 210 -6.58 3.42 -3.61
CA MET A 210 -5.33 3.79 -2.95
C MET A 210 -4.15 3.66 -3.90
N LEU A 211 -3.33 4.70 -3.96
CA LEU A 211 -2.15 4.78 -4.81
C LEU A 211 -0.89 4.75 -3.94
N THR A 212 0.02 3.83 -4.23
CA THR A 212 1.32 3.77 -3.53
C THR A 212 2.32 2.95 -4.32
N GLY A 213 3.57 3.35 -4.37
CA GLY A 213 4.65 2.52 -4.92
C GLY A 213 5.17 1.47 -3.94
N THR A 214 4.78 1.54 -2.65
CA THR A 214 5.30 0.71 -1.56
C THR A 214 4.17 0.23 -0.64
N PRO A 215 3.30 -0.69 -1.10
CA PRO A 215 2.18 -1.17 -0.30
C PRO A 215 2.64 -1.92 0.95
N MET A 216 3.84 -2.48 0.92
CA MET A 216 4.47 -3.19 2.02
C MET A 216 5.97 -2.90 2.02
N LYS A 217 6.48 -2.15 3.00
CA LYS A 217 7.90 -1.82 3.14
C LYS A 217 8.63 -2.94 3.88
N ASN A 218 9.84 -3.25 3.43
CA ASN A 218 10.73 -4.22 4.08
C ASN A 218 10.10 -5.60 4.33
N GLY A 219 9.14 -6.02 3.50
CA GLY A 219 8.48 -7.31 3.64
C GLY A 219 7.58 -7.44 4.89
N ARG A 220 7.11 -6.34 5.47
CA ARG A 220 6.33 -6.32 6.71
C ARG A 220 4.82 -6.35 6.44
N PRO A 221 4.14 -7.48 6.66
CA PRO A 221 2.71 -7.62 6.39
C PRO A 221 1.81 -6.76 7.27
N ASP A 222 2.26 -6.40 8.50
CA ASP A 222 1.53 -5.52 9.41
C ASP A 222 1.18 -4.17 8.76
N GLN A 223 2.03 -3.69 7.85
CA GLN A 223 1.82 -2.43 7.12
C GLN A 223 0.74 -2.52 6.04
N LEU A 224 0.47 -3.72 5.55
CA LEU A 224 -0.57 -3.93 4.54
C LEU A 224 -1.97 -3.99 5.15
N PHE A 225 -2.09 -4.42 6.40
CA PHE A 225 -3.37 -4.58 7.10
C PHE A 225 -4.26 -3.32 7.02
N PRO A 226 -3.79 -2.10 7.35
CA PRO A 226 -4.66 -0.92 7.31
C PRO A 226 -5.16 -0.61 5.90
N LEU A 227 -4.36 -0.88 4.86
CA LEU A 227 -4.77 -0.67 3.48
C LEU A 227 -5.85 -1.67 3.07
N LEU A 228 -5.69 -2.92 3.46
CA LEU A 228 -6.71 -3.96 3.24
C LEU A 228 -8.00 -3.66 4.01
N ALA A 229 -7.90 -3.17 5.25
CA ALA A 229 -9.06 -2.77 6.04
C ALA A 229 -9.81 -1.57 5.43
N ALA A 230 -9.09 -0.63 4.80
CA ALA A 230 -9.70 0.51 4.13
C ALA A 230 -10.49 0.12 2.87
N ILE A 231 -10.07 -0.94 2.16
CA ILE A 231 -10.79 -1.46 0.99
C ILE A 231 -11.77 -2.59 1.34
N ASP A 232 -12.06 -2.79 2.62
CA ASP A 232 -12.97 -3.84 3.15
C ASP A 232 -12.57 -5.25 2.72
N HIS A 233 -11.26 -5.54 2.70
CA HIS A 233 -10.79 -6.89 2.40
C HIS A 233 -11.08 -7.84 3.57
N PRO A 234 -11.70 -9.01 3.35
CA PRO A 234 -12.13 -9.90 4.43
C PRO A 234 -11.04 -10.35 5.41
N ILE A 235 -9.80 -10.54 4.93
CA ILE A 235 -8.68 -10.92 5.82
C ILE A 235 -8.28 -9.80 6.80
N ALA A 236 -8.75 -8.58 6.58
CA ALA A 236 -8.48 -7.43 7.44
C ALA A 236 -9.66 -7.04 8.35
N ARG A 237 -10.62 -7.93 8.55
CA ARG A 237 -11.72 -7.73 9.50
C ARG A 237 -11.31 -7.94 10.94
N ASP A 238 -10.39 -8.89 11.17
CA ASP A 238 -9.83 -9.18 12.49
C ASP A 238 -8.30 -8.97 12.44
N GLN A 239 -7.84 -7.93 13.12
CA GLN A 239 -6.43 -7.60 13.20
C GLN A 239 -5.62 -8.72 13.87
N ARG A 240 -6.18 -9.32 14.91
CA ARG A 240 -5.47 -10.32 15.68
C ARG A 240 -5.21 -11.58 14.87
N LEU A 241 -6.24 -12.08 14.18
CA LEU A 241 -6.12 -13.24 13.30
C LEU A 241 -5.18 -12.96 12.14
N TYR A 242 -5.23 -11.75 11.56
CA TYR A 242 -4.30 -11.34 10.52
C TYR A 242 -2.84 -11.34 11.01
N GLU A 243 -2.60 -10.75 12.20
CA GLU A 243 -1.26 -10.68 12.78
C GLU A 243 -0.71 -12.05 13.16
N GLU A 244 -1.53 -12.93 13.74
CA GLU A 244 -1.16 -14.32 14.05
C GLU A 244 -0.72 -15.08 12.79
N ARG A 245 -1.48 -14.90 11.69
CA ARG A 245 -1.25 -15.65 10.47
C ARG A 245 -0.12 -15.09 9.61
N TYR A 246 -0.08 -13.78 9.42
CA TYR A 246 0.83 -13.14 8.47
C TYR A 246 2.02 -12.41 9.10
N CYS A 247 1.90 -12.02 10.37
CA CYS A 247 2.92 -11.24 11.07
C CYS A 247 3.64 -12.02 12.18
N GLN A 248 3.46 -13.36 12.25
CA GLN A 248 3.99 -14.19 13.34
C GLN A 248 3.55 -13.69 14.72
N GLY A 249 2.31 -13.22 14.81
CA GLY A 249 1.77 -12.65 16.04
C GLY A 249 1.76 -13.65 17.19
N HIS A 250 2.36 -13.26 18.32
CA HIS A 250 2.42 -14.07 19.53
C HIS A 250 2.58 -13.21 20.78
N TRP A 251 2.22 -13.81 21.93
CA TRP A 251 2.49 -13.20 23.22
C TRP A 251 3.95 -13.43 23.62
N ARG A 252 4.63 -12.34 23.97
CA ARG A 252 5.98 -12.37 24.54
C ARG A 252 5.94 -11.77 25.95
N GLU A 253 6.62 -12.41 26.87
CA GLU A 253 6.85 -11.86 28.20
C GLU A 253 8.10 -10.98 28.18
N ARG A 254 7.95 -9.72 28.63
CA ARG A 254 9.05 -8.78 28.79
C ARG A 254 8.88 -8.03 30.11
N GLN A 255 9.85 -8.15 30.98
CA GLN A 255 9.85 -7.50 32.32
C GLN A 255 8.58 -7.83 33.14
N GLY A 256 8.16 -9.10 33.16
CA GLY A 256 6.97 -9.54 33.90
C GLY A 256 5.63 -9.10 33.30
N ARG A 257 5.63 -8.49 32.09
CA ARG A 257 4.41 -8.08 31.38
C ARG A 257 4.25 -8.83 30.07
N ARG A 258 3.08 -9.36 29.83
CA ARG A 258 2.74 -9.97 28.54
C ARG A 258 2.47 -8.87 27.51
N GLN A 259 3.27 -8.85 26.45
CA GLN A 259 3.12 -7.94 25.33
C GLN A 259 2.85 -8.72 24.05
N TRP A 260 1.95 -8.20 23.23
CA TRP A 260 1.69 -8.73 21.90
C TRP A 260 2.78 -8.26 20.94
N GLN A 261 3.40 -9.20 20.23
CA GLN A 261 4.40 -8.94 19.20
C GLN A 261 3.93 -9.50 17.86
N ALA A 262 3.93 -8.65 16.81
CA ALA A 262 3.50 -9.00 15.46
C ALA A 262 4.37 -8.28 14.43
N SER A 263 5.69 -8.41 14.55
CA SER A 263 6.66 -7.74 13.67
C SER A 263 7.33 -8.68 12.66
N GLY A 264 6.94 -9.96 12.67
CA GLY A 264 7.45 -10.97 11.76
C GLY A 264 6.72 -11.00 10.42
N ALA A 265 7.06 -11.99 9.60
CA ALA A 265 6.42 -12.26 8.32
C ALA A 265 6.24 -13.77 8.12
N SER A 266 5.04 -14.20 7.76
CA SER A 266 4.69 -15.60 7.50
C SER A 266 3.60 -15.69 6.42
N GLN A 267 3.45 -16.85 5.80
CA GLN A 267 2.41 -17.12 4.79
C GLN A 267 2.31 -16.08 3.66
N LEU A 268 3.45 -15.51 3.24
CA LEU A 268 3.47 -14.40 2.27
C LEU A 268 2.91 -14.78 0.91
N GLU A 269 3.10 -16.01 0.45
CA GLU A 269 2.53 -16.49 -0.82
C GLU A 269 0.99 -16.59 -0.75
N GLU A 270 0.44 -17.02 0.39
CA GLU A 270 -1.00 -17.00 0.60
C GLU A 270 -1.52 -15.56 0.61
N LEU A 271 -0.88 -14.68 1.38
CA LEU A 271 -1.24 -13.26 1.44
C LEU A 271 -1.24 -12.63 0.05
N ARG A 272 -0.19 -12.87 -0.75
CA ARG A 272 -0.07 -12.38 -2.12
C ARG A 272 -1.20 -12.89 -3.01
N ARG A 273 -1.52 -14.17 -2.93
CA ARG A 273 -2.60 -14.76 -3.73
C ARG A 273 -3.97 -14.16 -3.38
N LEU A 274 -4.26 -14.02 -2.08
CA LEU A 274 -5.54 -13.48 -1.60
C LEU A 274 -5.69 -11.98 -1.91
N THR A 275 -4.61 -11.21 -1.91
CA THR A 275 -4.65 -9.77 -2.17
C THR A 275 -4.52 -9.41 -3.66
N ARG A 276 -4.02 -10.32 -4.50
CA ARG A 276 -3.84 -10.11 -5.94
C ARG A 276 -5.06 -9.55 -6.69
N PRO A 277 -6.30 -9.96 -6.38
CA PRO A 277 -7.48 -9.39 -7.04
C PRO A 277 -7.68 -7.90 -6.80
N LEU A 278 -7.20 -7.37 -5.66
CA LEU A 278 -7.43 -5.98 -5.22
C LEU A 278 -6.15 -5.13 -5.18
N ILE A 279 -4.99 -5.71 -5.44
CA ILE A 279 -3.71 -5.00 -5.52
C ILE A 279 -3.10 -5.20 -6.89
N LEU A 280 -3.02 -4.14 -7.69
CA LEU A 280 -2.30 -4.14 -8.97
C LEU A 280 -0.89 -3.61 -8.76
N HIS A 281 0.10 -4.44 -8.98
CA HIS A 281 1.51 -4.05 -8.89
C HIS A 281 2.25 -4.41 -10.18
N ARG A 282 2.83 -3.41 -10.85
CA ARG A 282 3.65 -3.57 -12.06
C ARG A 282 4.97 -2.82 -11.89
N ARG A 283 6.03 -3.40 -12.42
CA ARG A 283 7.36 -2.77 -12.47
C ARG A 283 7.55 -2.05 -13.80
N LYS A 284 8.36 -0.99 -13.80
CA LYS A 284 8.73 -0.26 -15.03
C LYS A 284 9.27 -1.19 -16.11
N SER A 285 10.13 -2.12 -15.73
CA SER A 285 10.74 -3.10 -16.65
C SER A 285 9.74 -4.06 -17.31
N GLN A 286 8.51 -4.19 -16.78
CA GLN A 286 7.45 -5.05 -17.33
C GLN A 286 6.56 -4.32 -18.34
N VAL A 287 6.49 -2.99 -18.27
CA VAL A 287 5.49 -2.19 -19.01
C VAL A 287 6.09 -1.08 -19.85
N LEU A 288 7.37 -0.76 -19.67
CA LEU A 288 8.08 0.26 -20.43
C LEU A 288 9.39 -0.32 -21.00
N ALA A 289 9.68 0.01 -22.25
CA ALA A 289 10.98 -0.25 -22.86
C ALA A 289 11.94 0.89 -22.46
N LEU A 290 12.57 0.76 -21.31
CA LEU A 290 13.52 1.74 -20.79
C LEU A 290 14.96 1.28 -21.07
N PRO A 291 15.88 2.21 -21.34
CA PRO A 291 17.29 1.89 -21.42
C PRO A 291 17.79 1.34 -20.06
N PRO A 292 18.87 0.55 -20.08
CA PRO A 292 19.41 -0.01 -18.84
C PRO A 292 19.84 1.09 -17.88
N LYS A 293 19.43 0.98 -16.63
CA LYS A 293 19.78 1.93 -15.57
C LYS A 293 21.29 1.84 -15.29
N ARG A 294 22.01 2.92 -15.54
CA ARG A 294 23.43 3.06 -15.19
C ARG A 294 23.56 3.86 -13.90
N ARG A 295 24.33 3.35 -12.95
CA ARG A 295 24.72 4.08 -11.74
C ARG A 295 26.20 4.42 -11.86
N ARG A 296 26.54 5.70 -11.74
CA ARG A 296 27.91 6.15 -11.65
C ARG A 296 28.17 6.65 -10.24
N HIS A 297 29.25 6.23 -9.64
CA HIS A 297 29.74 6.79 -8.39
C HIS A 297 30.56 8.03 -8.75
N GLN A 298 30.12 9.20 -8.26
CA GLN A 298 30.81 10.46 -8.45
C GLN A 298 31.39 10.89 -7.10
N PRO A 299 32.70 10.71 -6.87
CA PRO A 299 33.33 11.18 -5.65
C PRO A 299 33.35 12.71 -5.65
N VAL A 300 33.13 13.30 -4.48
CA VAL A 300 33.33 14.74 -4.24
C VAL A 300 34.66 14.88 -3.53
N VAL A 301 35.58 15.55 -4.17
CA VAL A 301 36.88 15.88 -3.56
C VAL A 301 36.72 17.22 -2.87
N LEU A 302 36.98 17.24 -1.59
CA LEU A 302 36.97 18.46 -0.78
C LEU A 302 38.33 19.14 -0.86
N THR A 303 38.34 20.45 -0.82
CA THR A 303 39.56 21.21 -0.58
C THR A 303 40.09 20.95 0.82
N GLU A 304 41.32 21.27 1.13
CA GLU A 304 41.92 21.10 2.46
C GLU A 304 41.09 21.82 3.54
N ALA A 305 40.67 23.06 3.28
CA ALA A 305 39.86 23.86 4.18
C ALA A 305 38.46 23.23 4.42
N GLU A 306 37.82 22.71 3.36
CA GLU A 306 36.54 22.02 3.45
C GLU A 306 36.68 20.69 4.20
N SER A 307 37.77 19.95 4.00
CA SER A 307 38.03 18.70 4.72
C SER A 307 38.21 18.96 6.20
N LEU A 308 39.02 19.97 6.59
CA LEU A 308 39.18 20.38 7.99
C LEU A 308 37.84 20.81 8.60
N GLY A 309 37.02 21.57 7.86
CA GLY A 309 35.69 21.98 8.32
C GLY A 309 34.73 20.81 8.47
N PHE A 310 34.78 19.82 7.58
CA PHE A 310 34.00 18.59 7.67
C PHE A 310 34.38 17.77 8.90
N ASP A 311 35.69 17.50 9.07
CA ASP A 311 36.21 16.71 10.20
C ASP A 311 35.89 17.36 11.53
N HIS A 312 36.11 18.66 11.67
CA HIS A 312 35.76 19.41 12.87
C HIS A 312 34.28 19.28 13.25
N ARG A 313 33.38 19.39 12.27
CA ARG A 313 31.93 19.24 12.52
C ARG A 313 31.53 17.82 12.89
N VAL A 314 32.18 16.82 12.29
CA VAL A 314 31.98 15.41 12.63
C VAL A 314 32.44 15.14 14.06
N ASP A 315 33.64 15.63 14.43
CA ASP A 315 34.22 15.45 15.75
C ASP A 315 33.35 16.05 16.84
N LEU A 316 32.86 17.27 16.66
CA LEU A 316 31.92 17.91 17.60
C LEU A 316 30.70 17.05 17.92
N ILE A 317 30.09 16.45 16.89
CA ILE A 317 28.90 15.59 17.09
C ILE A 317 29.29 14.28 17.78
N LEU A 318 30.41 13.68 17.41
CA LEU A 318 30.90 12.44 18.00
C LEU A 318 31.32 12.64 19.48
N GLU A 319 31.95 13.76 19.81
CA GLU A 319 32.32 14.10 21.18
C GLU A 319 31.09 14.35 22.07
N ASP A 320 30.09 15.09 21.56
CA ASP A 320 28.84 15.27 22.29
C ASP A 320 28.13 13.93 22.54
N TYR A 321 28.05 13.07 21.54
CA TYR A 321 27.47 11.73 21.69
C TYR A 321 28.23 10.88 22.70
N ARG A 322 29.57 10.86 22.63
CA ARG A 322 30.43 10.13 23.59
C ARG A 322 30.26 10.66 25.03
N ARG A 323 30.22 11.98 25.23
CA ARG A 323 29.98 12.61 26.51
C ARG A 323 28.64 12.20 27.10
N ARG A 324 27.57 12.27 26.32
CA ARG A 324 26.21 11.88 26.75
C ARG A 324 26.11 10.39 27.04
N ALA A 325 26.79 9.56 26.23
CA ALA A 325 26.87 8.13 26.48
C ALA A 325 27.59 7.81 27.80
N ALA A 326 28.70 8.49 28.09
CA ALA A 326 29.43 8.32 29.34
C ALA A 326 28.62 8.76 30.57
N LEU A 327 27.72 9.75 30.43
CA LEU A 327 26.81 10.20 31.48
C LEU A 327 25.56 9.30 31.64
N GLY A 328 25.43 8.25 30.82
CA GLY A 328 24.26 7.37 30.83
C GLY A 328 22.97 8.02 30.30
N GLU A 329 23.09 9.15 29.61
CA GLU A 329 21.95 9.89 29.04
C GLU A 329 21.43 9.29 27.76
N VAL A 330 22.20 8.43 27.07
CA VAL A 330 21.81 7.69 25.90
C VAL A 330 20.85 6.56 26.29
N ARG A 331 19.55 6.81 26.20
CA ARG A 331 18.51 5.95 26.80
C ARG A 331 17.76 5.04 25.82
N SER A 332 17.97 5.14 24.52
CA SER A 332 17.16 4.39 23.55
C SER A 332 17.96 3.97 22.31
N ASP A 333 17.49 2.90 21.66
CA ASP A 333 18.00 2.45 20.33
C ASP A 333 17.80 3.51 19.21
N ALA A 334 17.07 4.59 19.48
CA ALA A 334 16.85 5.69 18.54
C ALA A 334 18.02 6.67 18.46
N GLU A 335 18.85 6.78 19.51
CA GLU A 335 19.96 7.75 19.55
C GLU A 335 21.10 7.43 18.55
N PRO A 336 21.53 6.18 18.36
CA PRO A 336 22.47 5.86 17.27
C PRO A 336 21.92 6.23 15.88
N LEU A 337 20.61 6.13 15.68
CA LEU A 337 19.96 6.55 14.42
C LEU A 337 19.94 8.08 14.29
N ALA A 338 19.74 8.81 15.38
CA ALA A 338 19.82 10.27 15.40
C ALA A 338 21.24 10.74 15.07
N LEU A 339 22.26 10.12 15.68
CA LEU A 339 23.67 10.37 15.37
C LEU A 339 23.97 10.14 13.88
N LEU A 340 23.57 8.97 13.34
CA LEU A 340 23.75 8.66 11.91
C LEU A 340 23.05 9.70 11.02
N THR A 341 21.88 10.18 11.41
CA THR A 341 21.13 11.20 10.68
C THR A 341 21.86 12.54 10.69
N ALA A 342 22.43 12.94 11.83
CA ALA A 342 23.24 14.17 11.96
C ALA A 342 24.50 14.10 11.07
N LEU A 343 25.23 12.98 11.11
CA LEU A 343 26.41 12.77 10.26
C LEU A 343 26.06 12.80 8.76
N ARG A 344 24.96 12.17 8.36
CA ARG A 344 24.48 12.23 6.97
C ARG A 344 24.13 13.65 6.54
N ARG A 345 23.57 14.46 7.43
CA ARG A 345 23.25 15.86 7.14
C ARG A 345 24.53 16.67 6.87
N ILE A 346 25.57 16.55 7.69
CA ILE A 346 26.85 17.20 7.46
C ILE A 346 27.40 16.77 6.09
N ALA A 347 27.48 15.48 5.82
CA ALA A 347 27.96 14.97 4.54
C ALA A 347 27.14 15.49 3.34
N ALA A 348 25.83 15.68 3.49
CA ALA A 348 24.98 16.24 2.45
C ALA A 348 25.31 17.73 2.20
N GLU A 349 25.52 18.52 3.25
CA GLU A 349 25.85 19.94 3.16
C GLU A 349 27.14 20.17 2.37
N PHE A 350 28.19 19.38 2.64
CA PHE A 350 29.46 19.44 1.91
C PHE A 350 29.40 18.93 0.45
N LYS A 351 28.46 18.03 0.17
CA LYS A 351 28.24 17.52 -1.21
C LYS A 351 27.37 18.43 -2.06
N LEU A 352 26.58 19.29 -1.45
CA LEU A 352 25.57 20.08 -2.15
C LEU A 352 26.15 20.98 -3.26
N PRO A 353 27.25 21.74 -3.04
CA PRO A 353 27.83 22.57 -4.10
C PRO A 353 28.24 21.76 -5.35
N ALA A 354 28.94 20.64 -5.14
CA ALA A 354 29.37 19.76 -6.24
C ALA A 354 28.17 19.12 -6.96
N ALA A 355 27.13 18.75 -6.22
CA ALA A 355 25.90 18.22 -6.81
C ALA A 355 25.17 19.26 -7.68
N VAL A 356 25.11 20.52 -7.25
CA VAL A 356 24.52 21.63 -8.02
C VAL A 356 25.31 21.90 -9.31
N LEU A 357 26.65 21.88 -9.25
CA LEU A 357 27.49 22.05 -10.43
C LEU A 357 27.27 20.91 -11.44
N LEU A 358 27.28 19.67 -10.97
CA LEU A 358 27.02 18.50 -11.82
C LEU A 358 25.64 18.58 -12.49
N LEU A 359 24.60 18.96 -11.74
CA LEU A 359 23.25 19.11 -12.27
C LEU A 359 23.21 20.17 -13.39
N ARG A 360 23.87 21.32 -13.19
CA ARG A 360 23.97 22.37 -14.22
C ARG A 360 24.67 21.87 -15.49
N GLU A 361 25.76 21.12 -15.33
CA GLU A 361 26.48 20.52 -16.48
C GLU A 361 25.58 19.53 -17.25
N LEU A 362 24.86 18.66 -16.57
CA LEU A 362 23.97 17.70 -17.20
C LEU A 362 22.83 18.40 -17.95
N LEU A 363 22.20 19.41 -17.34
CA LEU A 363 21.17 20.22 -17.98
C LEU A 363 21.68 20.95 -19.21
N ASN A 364 22.90 21.54 -19.16
CA ASN A 364 23.51 22.21 -20.31
C ASN A 364 23.82 21.26 -21.46
N ARG A 365 24.02 19.97 -21.18
CA ARG A 365 24.17 18.90 -22.18
C ARG A 365 22.85 18.39 -22.73
N GLY A 366 21.71 18.90 -22.26
CA GLY A 366 20.37 18.44 -22.63
C GLY A 366 20.03 17.05 -22.06
N GLU A 367 20.74 16.59 -21.04
CA GLU A 367 20.43 15.35 -20.37
C GLU A 367 19.22 15.55 -19.44
N ALA A 368 18.26 14.63 -19.47
CA ALA A 368 17.14 14.62 -18.53
C ALA A 368 17.64 14.21 -17.13
N VAL A 369 17.45 15.06 -16.15
CA VAL A 369 17.91 14.91 -14.77
C VAL A 369 16.74 14.65 -13.83
#